data_91cebc88171d90216a50d36330a1fe56
#
_entry.id   91cebc88171d90216a50d36330a1fe56
#
_cell.length_a   1.000
_cell.length_b   1.000
_cell.length_c   1.000
_cell.angle_alpha   90.00
_cell.angle_beta   90.00
_cell.angle_gamma   90.00
#
_symmetry.space_group_name_H-M   'P 1'
#
loop_
_entity.id
_entity.type
_entity.pdbx_description
1 polymer ?
#
loop_
_entity_poly.entity_id
_entity_poly.type
_entity_poly.pdbx_seq_one_letter_code
_entity_poly.pdbx_strand_id
1 'polypeptide(L)'
;MSFLKNIFPTPKNSNSQTQEIIVDMHSHLLFALDDGASTLEDSLSLLEEFQALGYKKLITTPHIMGDFFKNTPETIFPKLELLKKVLKEKNIALELEAAAEYYLDEWFIEKLNRNEKLLTFGNNYVLFELSYINSSVYIDEAIFMLKSQGYNPVLAHPERYIFWHGNTQALQEIYNKGVILQVNINSLVGYYNKGAQKMAEQLIDLGIVKMLGSDCHGIRHIDALKKARKTKHYKKALPNLINNTLLS
;
A
#
# COMPACT_ATOMS: atom_id res chain seq x y z
N MET A 1 17.12 -18.36 21.94
CA MET A 1 16.03 -18.44 22.90
C MET A 1 15.27 -17.12 22.93
N SER A 2 14.06 -17.16 22.52
CA SER A 2 12.89 -16.28 22.67
C SER A 2 13.05 -14.82 23.09
N PHE A 3 13.48 -13.93 22.17
CA PHE A 3 13.41 -12.47 22.38
C PHE A 3 12.64 -11.70 21.29
N LEU A 4 11.94 -12.38 20.37
CA LEU A 4 11.27 -11.76 19.21
C LEU A 4 9.74 -11.81 19.24
N LYS A 5 9.10 -12.00 20.39
CA LYS A 5 7.63 -12.20 20.44
C LYS A 5 6.77 -10.93 20.47
N ASN A 6 7.31 -9.71 20.49
CA ASN A 6 6.51 -8.50 20.76
C ASN A 6 6.79 -7.30 19.84
N ILE A 7 7.10 -7.49 18.55
CA ILE A 7 7.25 -6.36 17.64
C ILE A 7 5.88 -5.81 17.16
N PHE A 8 4.86 -6.65 17.15
CA PHE A 8 3.48 -6.23 16.82
C PHE A 8 2.52 -6.71 17.91
N PRO A 9 1.67 -5.84 18.47
CA PRO A 9 0.65 -6.27 19.41
C PRO A 9 -0.31 -7.23 18.72
N THR A 10 -0.42 -8.47 19.21
CA THR A 10 -1.49 -9.38 18.80
C THR A 10 -2.81 -8.80 19.27
N PRO A 11 -3.83 -8.62 18.42
CA PRO A 11 -5.15 -8.22 18.88
C PRO A 11 -5.70 -9.29 19.81
N LYS A 12 -6.11 -8.89 21.01
CA LYS A 12 -6.79 -9.77 21.97
C LYS A 12 -8.10 -10.26 21.32
N ASN A 13 -8.30 -11.58 21.32
CA ASN A 13 -9.54 -12.24 20.94
C ASN A 13 -10.73 -11.57 21.64
N SER A 14 -11.46 -10.76 20.90
CA SER A 14 -12.87 -10.48 21.13
C SER A 14 -13.65 -11.14 19.99
N ASN A 15 -14.82 -11.70 20.26
CA ASN A 15 -15.78 -12.23 19.27
C ASN A 15 -16.06 -11.17 18.19
N SER A 16 -15.14 -10.99 17.24
CA SER A 16 -15.27 -10.01 16.17
C SER A 16 -15.70 -10.75 14.92
N GLN A 17 -16.90 -10.46 14.46
CA GLN A 17 -17.18 -10.56 13.04
C GLN A 17 -15.97 -9.97 12.32
N THR A 18 -15.36 -10.72 11.40
CA THR A 18 -14.23 -10.25 10.60
C THR A 18 -14.65 -8.97 9.88
N GLN A 19 -14.12 -7.84 10.35
CA GLN A 19 -14.50 -6.54 9.82
C GLN A 19 -13.89 -6.36 8.43
N GLU A 20 -14.71 -6.05 7.45
CA GLU A 20 -14.26 -5.71 6.08
C GLU A 20 -13.29 -4.53 6.12
N ILE A 21 -12.40 -4.48 5.12
CA ILE A 21 -11.50 -3.33 4.93
C ILE A 21 -12.33 -2.12 4.51
N ILE A 22 -12.25 -1.05 5.28
CA ILE A 22 -12.90 0.23 5.02
C ILE A 22 -11.89 1.36 4.77
N VAL A 23 -10.60 1.08 4.90
CA VAL A 23 -9.51 1.99 4.56
C VAL A 23 -8.64 1.35 3.48
N ASP A 24 -8.57 1.96 2.32
CA ASP A 24 -7.54 1.64 1.33
C ASP A 24 -6.29 2.48 1.58
N MET A 25 -5.13 1.84 1.61
CA MET A 25 -3.89 2.52 2.00
C MET A 25 -2.88 2.64 0.85
N HIS A 26 -3.25 2.17 -0.35
CA HIS A 26 -2.41 2.20 -1.53
C HIS A 26 -3.26 2.34 -2.78
N SER A 27 -3.19 3.51 -3.43
CA SER A 27 -3.95 3.82 -4.64
C SER A 27 -3.40 5.04 -5.38
N HIS A 28 -3.66 5.12 -6.71
CA HIS A 28 -3.20 6.18 -7.60
C HIS A 28 -4.38 7.00 -8.14
N LEU A 29 -5.12 7.62 -7.20
CA LEU A 29 -6.40 8.29 -7.48
C LEU A 29 -6.26 9.80 -7.68
N LEU A 30 -5.09 10.40 -7.42
CA LEU A 30 -4.84 11.81 -7.72
C LEU A 30 -4.49 11.96 -9.21
N PHE A 31 -5.34 12.68 -9.93
CA PHE A 31 -5.22 12.79 -11.39
C PHE A 31 -3.94 13.47 -11.88
N ALA A 32 -3.43 12.99 -13.01
CA ALA A 32 -2.28 13.56 -13.73
C ALA A 32 -1.03 13.76 -12.85
N LEU A 33 -0.71 12.80 -11.99
CA LEU A 33 0.54 12.74 -11.21
C LEU A 33 1.43 11.59 -11.65
N ASP A 34 0.83 10.46 -12.01
CA ASP A 34 1.50 9.22 -12.39
C ASP A 34 0.68 8.46 -13.44
N ASP A 35 0.83 7.15 -13.51
CA ASP A 35 0.10 6.26 -14.41
C ASP A 35 -1.29 5.83 -13.89
N GLY A 36 -1.77 6.47 -12.82
CA GLY A 36 -3.11 6.28 -12.28
C GLY A 36 -4.19 7.08 -13.02
N ALA A 37 -5.07 7.75 -12.28
CA ALA A 37 -6.14 8.59 -12.84
C ALA A 37 -5.55 9.70 -13.73
N SER A 38 -6.02 9.80 -14.97
CA SER A 38 -5.51 10.79 -15.93
C SER A 38 -6.21 12.15 -15.80
N THR A 39 -7.49 12.14 -15.46
CA THR A 39 -8.34 13.32 -15.35
C THR A 39 -9.04 13.41 -14.00
N LEU A 40 -9.55 14.58 -13.67
CA LEU A 40 -10.40 14.77 -12.49
C LEU A 40 -11.64 13.86 -12.54
N GLU A 41 -12.22 13.70 -13.71
CA GLU A 41 -13.38 12.85 -13.95
C GLU A 41 -13.06 11.38 -13.69
N ASP A 42 -11.88 10.89 -14.10
CA ASP A 42 -11.41 9.54 -13.81
C ASP A 42 -11.29 9.34 -12.30
N SER A 43 -10.65 10.29 -11.60
CA SER A 43 -10.53 10.26 -10.14
C SER A 43 -11.90 10.14 -9.48
N LEU A 44 -12.86 10.98 -9.86
CA LEU A 44 -14.19 11.00 -9.27
C LEU A 44 -14.94 9.69 -9.53
N SER A 45 -14.87 9.16 -10.74
CA SER A 45 -15.49 7.86 -11.07
C SER A 45 -14.95 6.74 -10.20
N LEU A 46 -13.63 6.70 -9.97
CA LEU A 46 -13.02 5.69 -9.10
C LEU A 46 -13.41 5.88 -7.64
N LEU A 47 -13.47 7.12 -7.14
CA LEU A 47 -13.88 7.43 -5.77
C LEU A 47 -15.34 7.02 -5.50
N GLU A 48 -16.25 7.25 -6.46
CA GLU A 48 -17.64 6.79 -6.37
C GLU A 48 -17.74 5.26 -6.28
N GLU A 49 -16.91 4.53 -7.03
CA GLU A 49 -16.83 3.08 -6.96
C GLU A 49 -16.31 2.59 -5.60
N PHE A 50 -15.27 3.22 -5.03
CA PHE A 50 -14.80 2.90 -3.68
C PHE A 50 -15.86 3.15 -2.62
N GLN A 51 -16.58 4.28 -2.71
CA GLN A 51 -17.71 4.57 -1.81
C GLN A 51 -18.79 3.47 -1.90
N ALA A 52 -19.14 3.07 -3.12
CA ALA A 52 -20.13 2.00 -3.36
C ALA A 52 -19.66 0.64 -2.80
N LEU A 53 -18.34 0.39 -2.74
CA LEU A 53 -17.75 -0.79 -2.11
C LEU A 53 -17.68 -0.72 -0.58
N GLY A 54 -18.09 0.41 0.02
CA GLY A 54 -18.16 0.61 1.47
C GLY A 54 -16.87 1.11 2.10
N TYR A 55 -15.89 1.57 1.31
CA TYR A 55 -14.72 2.26 1.85
C TYR A 55 -15.14 3.58 2.51
N LYS A 56 -14.38 3.99 3.52
CA LYS A 56 -14.61 5.24 4.29
C LYS A 56 -13.47 6.21 4.12
N LYS A 57 -12.26 5.68 3.94
CA LYS A 57 -11.04 6.46 3.78
C LYS A 57 -10.17 5.85 2.69
N LEU A 58 -9.57 6.72 1.89
CA LEU A 58 -8.59 6.34 0.87
C LEU A 58 -7.32 7.17 1.08
N ILE A 59 -6.19 6.47 1.19
CA ILE A 59 -4.88 7.08 1.22
C ILE A 59 -4.28 6.89 -0.17
N THR A 60 -4.20 7.98 -0.91
CA THR A 60 -3.61 7.94 -2.24
C THR A 60 -2.09 8.09 -2.15
N THR A 61 -1.38 7.29 -2.91
CA THR A 61 0.07 7.13 -2.81
C THR A 61 0.71 7.27 -4.19
N PRO A 62 0.61 8.45 -4.84
CA PRO A 62 1.22 8.62 -6.15
C PRO A 62 2.70 8.29 -6.12
N HIS A 63 3.20 7.74 -7.23
CA HIS A 63 4.61 7.41 -7.39
C HIS A 63 5.51 8.63 -7.21
N ILE A 64 6.63 8.43 -6.50
CA ILE A 64 7.77 9.35 -6.48
C ILE A 64 9.01 8.55 -6.90
N MET A 65 9.49 8.84 -8.11
CA MET A 65 10.62 8.16 -8.77
C MET A 65 11.58 9.20 -9.32
N GLY A 66 12.88 8.98 -9.17
CA GLY A 66 13.89 9.97 -9.60
C GLY A 66 13.85 10.29 -11.09
N ASP A 67 13.59 9.29 -11.93
CA ASP A 67 13.65 9.45 -13.40
C ASP A 67 12.29 9.63 -14.09
N PHE A 68 11.19 9.13 -13.50
CA PHE A 68 9.89 9.10 -14.19
C PHE A 68 8.87 10.04 -13.55
N PHE A 69 8.45 9.77 -12.32
CA PHE A 69 7.40 10.53 -11.63
C PHE A 69 8.01 11.41 -10.56
N LYS A 70 8.46 12.60 -10.95
CA LYS A 70 9.12 13.59 -10.07
C LYS A 70 8.10 14.36 -9.22
N ASN A 71 7.15 13.64 -8.63
CA ASN A 71 6.16 14.24 -7.76
C ASN A 71 6.80 14.77 -6.48
N THR A 72 6.20 15.83 -5.95
CA THR A 72 6.62 16.48 -4.70
C THR A 72 5.37 16.84 -3.87
N PRO A 73 5.51 17.20 -2.60
CA PRO A 73 4.38 17.69 -1.81
C PRO A 73 3.63 18.84 -2.50
N GLU A 74 4.37 19.73 -3.21
CA GLU A 74 3.81 20.88 -3.92
C GLU A 74 2.99 20.50 -5.15
N THR A 75 3.23 19.33 -5.75
CA THR A 75 2.40 18.81 -6.85
C THR A 75 1.23 17.96 -6.35
N ILE A 76 1.42 17.23 -5.24
CA ILE A 76 0.45 16.27 -4.68
C ILE A 76 -0.67 16.99 -3.92
N PHE A 77 -0.31 17.82 -2.92
CA PHE A 77 -1.32 18.40 -2.03
C PHE A 77 -2.34 19.34 -2.70
N PRO A 78 -1.99 20.18 -3.69
CA PRO A 78 -3.00 20.97 -4.38
C PRO A 78 -4.08 20.11 -5.07
N LYS A 79 -3.71 18.96 -5.63
CA LYS A 79 -4.66 18.03 -6.27
C LYS A 79 -5.52 17.30 -5.23
N LEU A 80 -4.93 16.92 -4.09
CA LEU A 80 -5.68 16.37 -2.97
C LEU A 80 -6.76 17.36 -2.48
N GLU A 81 -6.39 18.62 -2.25
CA GLU A 81 -7.34 19.62 -1.76
C GLU A 81 -8.44 19.94 -2.79
N LEU A 82 -8.09 19.97 -4.08
CA LEU A 82 -9.10 20.10 -5.13
C LEU A 82 -10.09 18.93 -5.11
N LEU A 83 -9.60 17.68 -5.01
CA LEU A 83 -10.49 16.51 -4.93
C LEU A 83 -11.37 16.55 -3.68
N LYS A 84 -10.82 16.87 -2.51
CA LYS A 84 -11.60 17.01 -1.27
C LYS A 84 -12.73 18.04 -1.41
N LYS A 85 -12.45 19.18 -2.06
CA LYS A 85 -13.46 20.19 -2.34
C LYS A 85 -14.58 19.64 -3.22
N VAL A 86 -14.23 18.96 -4.32
CA VAL A 86 -15.21 18.39 -5.26
C VAL A 86 -16.03 17.28 -4.60
N LEU A 87 -15.42 16.41 -3.77
CA LEU A 87 -16.15 15.40 -3.01
C LEU A 87 -17.21 16.03 -2.09
N LYS A 88 -16.85 17.12 -1.41
CA LYS A 88 -17.79 17.85 -0.56
C LYS A 88 -18.95 18.45 -1.37
N GLU A 89 -18.67 19.07 -2.52
CA GLU A 89 -19.68 19.63 -3.42
C GLU A 89 -20.64 18.55 -3.96
N LYS A 90 -20.12 17.35 -4.22
CA LYS A 90 -20.90 16.20 -4.71
C LYS A 90 -21.54 15.35 -3.61
N ASN A 91 -21.36 15.71 -2.32
CA ASN A 91 -21.82 14.92 -1.17
C ASN A 91 -21.30 13.47 -1.16
N ILE A 92 -20.06 13.24 -1.64
CA ILE A 92 -19.39 11.95 -1.59
C ILE A 92 -18.73 11.81 -0.21
N ALA A 93 -19.20 10.85 0.60
CA ALA A 93 -18.75 10.66 1.98
C ALA A 93 -17.50 9.79 2.07
N LEU A 94 -16.39 10.27 1.52
CA LEU A 94 -15.06 9.65 1.61
C LEU A 94 -14.06 10.62 2.23
N GLU A 95 -13.27 10.12 3.16
CA GLU A 95 -12.07 10.80 3.64
C GLU A 95 -10.91 10.51 2.68
N LEU A 96 -10.18 11.55 2.29
CA LEU A 96 -8.98 11.42 1.46
C LEU A 96 -7.75 11.90 2.21
N GLU A 97 -6.68 11.11 2.14
CA GLU A 97 -5.33 11.51 2.51
C GLU A 97 -4.38 11.27 1.32
N ALA A 98 -3.21 11.88 1.37
CA ALA A 98 -2.14 11.59 0.43
C ALA A 98 -0.84 11.30 1.18
N ALA A 99 -0.16 10.26 0.73
CA ALA A 99 1.23 9.97 1.03
C ALA A 99 1.99 9.85 -0.29
N ALA A 100 2.94 8.94 -0.38
CA ALA A 100 3.62 8.61 -1.63
C ALA A 100 4.03 7.14 -1.63
N GLU A 101 4.12 6.54 -2.82
CA GLU A 101 4.85 5.33 -3.07
C GLU A 101 6.23 5.68 -3.61
N TYR A 102 7.26 5.50 -2.78
CA TYR A 102 8.64 5.82 -3.15
C TYR A 102 9.28 4.65 -3.88
N TYR A 103 9.78 4.88 -5.09
CA TYR A 103 10.59 3.88 -5.76
C TYR A 103 12.00 3.85 -5.16
N LEU A 104 12.50 2.65 -4.82
CA LEU A 104 13.82 2.47 -4.20
C LEU A 104 14.91 2.54 -5.26
N ASP A 105 15.33 3.76 -5.57
CA ASP A 105 16.46 4.12 -6.43
C ASP A 105 17.53 4.92 -5.67
N GLU A 106 18.57 5.33 -6.36
CA GLU A 106 19.65 6.17 -5.79
C GLU A 106 19.10 7.51 -5.28
N TRP A 107 18.11 8.09 -5.98
CA TRP A 107 17.50 9.35 -5.59
C TRP A 107 16.77 9.23 -4.24
N PHE A 108 16.08 8.13 -4.00
CA PHE A 108 15.43 7.90 -2.71
C PHE A 108 16.46 7.70 -1.59
N ILE A 109 17.55 6.98 -1.85
CA ILE A 109 18.66 6.83 -0.89
C ILE A 109 19.30 8.19 -0.59
N GLU A 110 19.55 9.04 -1.59
CA GLU A 110 20.06 10.38 -1.36
C GLU A 110 19.11 11.24 -0.51
N LYS A 111 17.80 11.13 -0.74
CA LYS A 111 16.78 11.82 0.06
C LYS A 111 16.83 11.37 1.52
N LEU A 112 16.98 10.09 1.78
CA LEU A 112 17.16 9.53 3.13
C LEU A 112 18.48 10.03 3.77
N ASN A 113 19.58 10.04 3.02
CA ASN A 113 20.89 10.54 3.50
C ASN A 113 20.84 12.01 3.91
N ARG A 114 20.01 12.83 3.26
CA ARG A 114 19.81 14.25 3.61
C ARG A 114 18.82 14.46 4.76
N ASN A 115 18.23 13.39 5.31
CA ASN A 115 17.15 13.45 6.29
C ASN A 115 15.96 14.32 5.82
N GLU A 116 15.66 14.29 4.52
CA GLU A 116 14.53 15.02 3.98
C GLU A 116 13.21 14.40 4.48
N LYS A 117 12.27 15.27 4.83
CA LYS A 117 10.96 14.80 5.32
C LYS A 117 10.22 14.04 4.22
N LEU A 118 9.79 12.82 4.54
CA LEU A 118 9.00 11.98 3.64
C LEU A 118 7.50 12.20 3.83
N LEU A 119 6.73 11.95 2.77
CA LEU A 119 5.29 11.84 2.85
C LEU A 119 4.94 10.49 3.49
N THR A 120 4.18 10.56 4.56
CA THR A 120 3.80 9.40 5.37
C THR A 120 2.29 9.34 5.54
N PHE A 121 1.79 8.18 5.96
CA PHE A 121 0.41 8.02 6.40
C PHE A 121 0.36 7.34 7.78
N GLY A 122 -0.77 7.47 8.45
CA GLY A 122 -0.97 6.86 9.76
C GLY A 122 0.18 7.14 10.74
N ASN A 123 0.71 6.10 11.35
CA ASN A 123 1.80 6.20 12.33
C ASN A 123 3.18 6.23 11.64
N ASN A 124 3.49 7.29 10.91
CA ASN A 124 4.76 7.45 10.16
C ASN A 124 5.09 6.29 9.21
N TYR A 125 4.09 5.68 8.59
CA TYR A 125 4.31 4.67 7.58
C TYR A 125 4.83 5.30 6.29
N VAL A 126 5.88 4.72 5.73
CA VAL A 126 6.45 5.07 4.41
C VAL A 126 6.28 3.87 3.49
N LEU A 127 5.49 4.04 2.44
CA LEU A 127 5.32 3.04 1.40
C LEU A 127 6.48 3.16 0.40
N PHE A 128 7.14 2.05 0.11
CA PHE A 128 8.18 2.00 -0.90
C PHE A 128 8.07 0.73 -1.76
N GLU A 129 8.46 0.85 -3.01
CA GLU A 129 8.47 -0.24 -3.98
C GLU A 129 9.85 -0.48 -4.58
N LEU A 130 10.01 -1.63 -5.24
CA LEU A 130 11.22 -2.07 -5.92
C LEU A 130 10.96 -2.26 -7.42
N SER A 131 12.04 -2.44 -8.19
CA SER A 131 11.93 -2.97 -9.55
C SER A 131 11.22 -4.33 -9.54
N TYR A 132 10.31 -4.55 -10.48
CA TYR A 132 9.61 -5.83 -10.61
C TYR A 132 10.52 -6.99 -11.04
N ILE A 133 11.64 -6.67 -11.67
CA ILE A 133 12.51 -7.65 -12.34
C ILE A 133 13.77 -7.92 -11.53
N ASN A 134 14.39 -6.88 -10.97
CA ASN A 134 15.69 -6.96 -10.31
C ASN A 134 15.59 -6.59 -8.84
N SER A 135 16.25 -7.35 -7.98
CA SER A 135 16.44 -6.97 -6.59
C SER A 135 17.30 -5.70 -6.49
N SER A 136 16.96 -4.80 -5.57
CA SER A 136 17.77 -3.62 -5.29
C SER A 136 18.86 -3.96 -4.26
N VAL A 137 20.07 -3.45 -4.49
CA VAL A 137 21.18 -3.54 -3.52
C VAL A 137 20.94 -2.64 -2.30
N TYR A 138 20.04 -1.69 -2.41
CA TYR A 138 19.74 -0.68 -1.39
C TYR A 138 18.69 -1.11 -0.35
N ILE A 139 18.09 -2.30 -0.45
CA ILE A 139 16.98 -2.71 0.42
C ILE A 139 17.34 -2.61 1.90
N ASP A 140 18.47 -3.18 2.29
CA ASP A 140 18.90 -3.23 3.69
C ASP A 140 19.27 -1.85 4.22
N GLU A 141 19.93 -1.05 3.41
CA GLU A 141 20.29 0.33 3.71
C GLU A 141 19.03 1.19 3.91
N ALA A 142 18.08 1.12 2.97
CA ALA A 142 16.81 1.86 3.05
C ALA A 142 16.00 1.49 4.31
N ILE A 143 15.88 0.19 4.61
CA ILE A 143 15.19 -0.29 5.82
C ILE A 143 15.86 0.27 7.08
N PHE A 144 17.18 0.21 7.15
CA PHE A 144 17.94 0.74 8.29
C PHE A 144 17.73 2.24 8.45
N MET A 145 17.87 3.02 7.37
CA MET A 145 17.73 4.46 7.39
C MET A 145 16.31 4.91 7.74
N LEU A 146 15.29 4.33 7.12
CA LEU A 146 13.89 4.61 7.44
C LEU A 146 13.62 4.41 8.93
N LYS A 147 14.03 3.27 9.48
CA LYS A 147 13.83 2.97 10.91
C LYS A 147 14.61 3.87 11.83
N SER A 148 15.87 4.20 11.50
CA SER A 148 16.71 5.10 12.30
C SER A 148 16.14 6.52 12.35
N GLN A 149 15.41 6.95 11.33
CA GLN A 149 14.73 8.24 11.24
C GLN A 149 13.31 8.23 11.83
N GLY A 150 12.89 7.12 12.45
CA GLY A 150 11.58 7.01 13.11
C GLY A 150 10.41 6.70 12.17
N TYR A 151 10.68 6.28 10.93
CA TYR A 151 9.65 5.80 10.01
C TYR A 151 9.37 4.32 10.19
N ASN A 152 8.16 3.91 9.83
CA ASN A 152 7.74 2.52 9.75
C ASN A 152 7.69 2.09 8.28
N PRO A 153 8.69 1.34 7.76
CA PRO A 153 8.75 0.96 6.37
C PRO A 153 7.64 -0.03 5.99
N VAL A 154 6.95 0.26 4.89
CA VAL A 154 5.93 -0.61 4.28
C VAL A 154 6.40 -0.97 2.88
N LEU A 155 6.68 -2.25 2.64
CA LEU A 155 7.04 -2.74 1.32
C LEU A 155 5.76 -3.00 0.51
N ALA A 156 5.61 -2.27 -0.59
CA ALA A 156 4.49 -2.41 -1.51
C ALA A 156 4.57 -3.73 -2.27
N HIS A 157 3.43 -4.38 -2.40
CA HIS A 157 3.15 -5.53 -3.27
C HIS A 157 4.32 -6.51 -3.51
N PRO A 158 4.96 -7.06 -2.44
CA PRO A 158 6.12 -7.94 -2.57
C PRO A 158 5.84 -9.20 -3.42
N GLU A 159 4.60 -9.56 -3.58
CA GLU A 159 4.18 -10.68 -4.43
C GLU A 159 4.38 -10.42 -5.93
N ARG A 160 4.54 -9.16 -6.34
CA ARG A 160 4.72 -8.78 -7.76
C ARG A 160 6.18 -8.89 -8.23
N TYR A 161 7.13 -8.95 -7.30
CA TYR A 161 8.56 -9.02 -7.65
C TYR A 161 8.95 -10.44 -8.07
N ILE A 162 9.26 -10.61 -9.36
CA ILE A 162 9.49 -11.94 -9.95
C ILE A 162 10.70 -12.66 -9.37
N PHE A 163 11.71 -11.92 -8.92
CA PHE A 163 12.92 -12.48 -8.31
C PHE A 163 12.68 -13.12 -6.93
N TRP A 164 11.53 -12.87 -6.31
CA TRP A 164 11.13 -13.54 -5.07
C TRP A 164 10.11 -14.67 -5.30
N HIS A 165 9.60 -14.86 -6.52
CA HIS A 165 8.66 -15.95 -6.76
C HIS A 165 9.26 -17.31 -6.38
N GLY A 166 8.57 -18.03 -5.49
CA GLY A 166 9.04 -19.31 -4.93
C GLY A 166 9.98 -19.18 -3.71
N ASN A 167 10.37 -17.97 -3.33
CA ASN A 167 11.24 -17.70 -2.17
C ASN A 167 10.54 -16.85 -1.11
N THR A 168 9.60 -17.46 -0.37
CA THR A 168 8.91 -16.78 0.73
C THR A 168 9.82 -16.51 1.92
N GLN A 169 10.95 -17.23 2.05
CA GLN A 169 11.91 -17.04 3.14
C GLN A 169 12.54 -15.65 3.10
N ALA A 170 12.92 -15.16 1.91
CA ALA A 170 13.48 -13.82 1.77
C ALA A 170 12.51 -12.74 2.28
N LEU A 171 11.20 -12.87 1.97
CA LEU A 171 10.18 -11.94 2.47
C LEU A 171 9.92 -12.08 3.97
N GLN A 172 10.06 -13.28 4.52
CA GLN A 172 9.99 -13.49 5.96
C GLN A 172 11.17 -12.84 6.68
N GLU A 173 12.36 -12.86 6.09
CA GLU A 173 13.54 -12.15 6.63
C GLU A 173 13.34 -10.63 6.62
N ILE A 174 12.78 -10.05 5.54
CA ILE A 174 12.40 -8.64 5.47
C ILE A 174 11.35 -8.29 6.54
N TYR A 175 10.31 -9.10 6.67
CA TYR A 175 9.31 -8.95 7.72
C TYR A 175 9.93 -8.98 9.12
N ASN A 176 10.87 -9.89 9.38
CA ASN A 176 11.58 -10.00 10.65
C ASN A 176 12.49 -8.80 10.97
N LYS A 177 12.91 -8.03 9.96
CA LYS A 177 13.58 -6.73 10.12
C LYS A 177 12.62 -5.62 10.55
N GLY A 178 11.31 -5.92 10.68
CA GLY A 178 10.26 -4.98 11.11
C GLY A 178 9.67 -4.17 9.96
N VAL A 179 9.78 -4.65 8.72
CA VAL A 179 9.09 -4.10 7.55
C VAL A 179 7.68 -4.66 7.49
N ILE A 180 6.71 -3.81 7.26
CA ILE A 180 5.32 -4.21 7.02
C ILE A 180 5.20 -4.65 5.55
N LEU A 181 4.62 -5.82 5.32
CA LEU A 181 4.32 -6.28 3.96
C LEU A 181 2.88 -5.90 3.60
N GLN A 182 2.74 -5.13 2.53
CA GLN A 182 1.45 -4.80 1.92
C GLN A 182 1.27 -5.61 0.65
N VAL A 183 0.19 -6.39 0.55
CA VAL A 183 -0.15 -7.19 -0.62
C VAL A 183 -1.30 -6.53 -1.37
N ASN A 184 -1.24 -6.55 -2.71
CA ASN A 184 -2.32 -6.07 -3.56
C ASN A 184 -3.51 -7.04 -3.51
N ILE A 185 -4.68 -6.52 -3.21
CA ILE A 185 -5.92 -7.31 -3.14
C ILE A 185 -6.18 -8.02 -4.48
N ASN A 186 -5.91 -7.35 -5.58
CA ASN A 186 -6.13 -7.83 -6.94
C ASN A 186 -5.22 -9.02 -7.32
N SER A 187 -4.10 -9.20 -6.64
CA SER A 187 -3.23 -10.38 -6.82
C SER A 187 -3.98 -11.67 -6.49
N LEU A 188 -4.95 -11.65 -5.57
CA LEU A 188 -5.72 -12.83 -5.13
C LEU A 188 -6.66 -13.42 -6.21
N VAL A 189 -6.83 -12.72 -7.31
CA VAL A 189 -7.58 -13.21 -8.49
C VAL A 189 -6.68 -13.35 -9.72
N GLY A 190 -5.37 -13.27 -9.55
CA GLY A 190 -4.41 -13.42 -10.63
C GLY A 190 -4.39 -12.25 -11.61
N TYR A 191 -4.82 -11.05 -11.19
CA TYR A 191 -4.91 -9.86 -12.02
C TYR A 191 -3.59 -9.53 -12.71
N TYR A 192 -2.47 -9.62 -12.01
CA TYR A 192 -1.14 -9.37 -12.57
C TYR A 192 -0.58 -10.62 -13.27
N ASN A 193 -0.53 -11.73 -12.57
CA ASN A 193 -0.15 -13.05 -13.09
C ASN A 193 -0.33 -14.15 -12.03
N LYS A 194 -0.18 -15.42 -12.43
CA LYS A 194 -0.32 -16.57 -11.52
C LYS A 194 0.80 -16.67 -10.46
N GLY A 195 2.00 -16.20 -10.79
CA GLY A 195 3.13 -16.17 -9.85
C GLY A 195 2.84 -15.23 -8.68
N ALA A 196 2.39 -14.01 -8.98
CA ALA A 196 1.96 -13.03 -7.99
C ALA A 196 0.78 -13.55 -7.15
N GLN A 197 -0.22 -14.18 -7.77
CA GLN A 197 -1.33 -14.79 -7.03
C GLN A 197 -0.83 -15.82 -6.02
N LYS A 198 -0.02 -16.78 -6.48
CA LYS A 198 0.52 -17.84 -5.62
C LYS A 198 1.35 -17.25 -4.47
N MET A 199 2.20 -16.27 -4.75
CA MET A 199 3.01 -15.62 -3.72
C MET A 199 2.13 -14.88 -2.71
N ALA A 200 1.14 -14.09 -3.14
CA ALA A 200 0.19 -13.42 -2.27
C ALA A 200 -0.53 -14.40 -1.32
N GLU A 201 -1.03 -15.50 -1.86
CA GLU A 201 -1.68 -16.56 -1.08
C GLU A 201 -0.74 -17.18 -0.04
N GLN A 202 0.53 -17.45 -0.40
CA GLN A 202 1.54 -17.99 0.51
C GLN A 202 1.90 -17.02 1.64
N LEU A 203 2.06 -15.72 1.34
CA LEU A 203 2.35 -14.71 2.36
C LEU A 203 1.21 -14.54 3.35
N ILE A 204 -0.03 -14.61 2.89
CA ILE A 204 -1.22 -14.62 3.75
C ILE A 204 -1.26 -15.89 4.59
N ASP A 205 -0.94 -17.04 4.01
CA ASP A 205 -0.91 -18.33 4.72
C ASP A 205 0.14 -18.34 5.83
N LEU A 206 1.26 -17.68 5.65
CA LEU A 206 2.31 -17.45 6.66
C LEU A 206 1.92 -16.43 7.73
N GLY A 207 0.85 -15.65 7.56
CA GLY A 207 0.39 -14.64 8.52
C GLY A 207 1.27 -13.40 8.63
N ILE A 208 2.15 -13.14 7.64
CA ILE A 208 3.10 -12.02 7.64
C ILE A 208 2.60 -10.79 6.85
N VAL A 209 1.44 -10.89 6.21
CA VAL A 209 0.77 -9.74 5.59
C VAL A 209 0.06 -8.93 6.67
N LYS A 210 0.32 -7.62 6.72
CA LYS A 210 -0.28 -6.69 7.69
C LYS A 210 -1.16 -5.63 7.05
N MET A 211 -0.97 -5.35 5.77
CA MET A 211 -1.79 -4.43 5.01
C MET A 211 -2.20 -5.05 3.68
N LEU A 212 -3.41 -4.76 3.24
CA LEU A 212 -3.87 -5.00 1.88
C LEU A 212 -4.17 -3.65 1.23
N GLY A 213 -3.73 -3.44 -0.01
CA GLY A 213 -3.99 -2.24 -0.80
C GLY A 213 -4.68 -2.59 -2.11
N SER A 214 -5.41 -1.64 -2.67
CA SER A 214 -6.00 -1.83 -4.00
C SER A 214 -5.00 -1.66 -5.12
N ASP A 215 -4.02 -0.80 -4.93
CA ASP A 215 -3.08 -0.34 -5.96
C ASP A 215 -3.86 0.09 -7.22
N CYS A 216 -4.94 0.86 -6.97
CA CYS A 216 -5.94 1.18 -8.00
C CYS A 216 -5.46 2.27 -8.92
N HIS A 217 -5.31 1.94 -10.22
CA HIS A 217 -4.96 2.88 -11.28
C HIS A 217 -6.14 3.16 -12.24
N GLY A 218 -7.26 2.43 -12.10
CA GLY A 218 -8.40 2.59 -13.00
C GLY A 218 -9.49 1.54 -12.81
N ILE A 219 -10.53 1.62 -13.63
CA ILE A 219 -11.76 0.83 -13.46
C ILE A 219 -11.53 -0.69 -13.50
N ARG A 220 -10.55 -1.17 -14.27
CA ARG A 220 -10.22 -2.60 -14.31
C ARG A 220 -9.72 -3.12 -12.95
N HIS A 221 -9.03 -2.26 -12.17
CA HIS A 221 -8.61 -2.61 -10.81
C HIS A 221 -9.82 -2.75 -9.89
N ILE A 222 -10.83 -1.89 -10.02
CA ILE A 222 -12.09 -1.97 -9.27
C ILE A 222 -12.82 -3.29 -9.56
N ASP A 223 -12.88 -3.70 -10.82
CA ASP A 223 -13.53 -4.97 -11.20
C ASP A 223 -12.81 -6.19 -10.62
N ALA A 224 -11.49 -6.15 -10.58
CA ALA A 224 -10.68 -7.19 -9.95
C ALA A 224 -10.85 -7.17 -8.41
N LEU A 225 -10.89 -5.99 -7.80
CA LEU A 225 -11.11 -5.79 -6.37
C LEU A 225 -12.45 -6.38 -5.91
N LYS A 226 -13.54 -6.13 -6.66
CA LYS A 226 -14.86 -6.72 -6.40
C LYS A 226 -14.84 -8.26 -6.37
N LYS A 227 -14.02 -8.87 -7.23
CA LYS A 227 -13.84 -10.34 -7.28
C LYS A 227 -12.94 -10.83 -6.15
N ALA A 228 -11.83 -10.14 -5.90
CA ALA A 228 -10.82 -10.53 -4.94
C ALA A 228 -11.34 -10.54 -3.50
N ARG A 229 -12.20 -9.59 -3.12
CA ARG A 229 -12.86 -9.53 -1.80
C ARG A 229 -13.74 -10.76 -1.49
N LYS A 230 -14.12 -11.55 -2.49
CA LYS A 230 -14.91 -12.79 -2.33
C LYS A 230 -14.03 -14.02 -2.08
N THR A 231 -12.71 -13.93 -2.28
CA THR A 231 -11.80 -15.07 -2.17
C THR A 231 -11.59 -15.52 -0.74
N LYS A 232 -11.19 -16.79 -0.58
CA LYS A 232 -10.89 -17.36 0.75
C LYS A 232 -9.67 -16.67 1.39
N HIS A 233 -8.65 -16.31 0.59
CA HIS A 233 -7.43 -15.70 1.10
C HIS A 233 -7.65 -14.25 1.54
N TYR A 234 -8.50 -13.47 0.84
CA TYR A 234 -8.92 -12.17 1.34
C TYR A 234 -9.54 -12.28 2.75
N LYS A 235 -10.54 -13.16 2.90
CA LYS A 235 -11.19 -13.39 4.21
C LYS A 235 -10.22 -13.90 5.28
N LYS A 236 -9.26 -14.75 4.90
CA LYS A 236 -8.23 -15.26 5.81
C LYS A 236 -7.28 -14.15 6.28
N ALA A 237 -6.99 -13.16 5.45
CA ALA A 237 -6.11 -12.05 5.80
C ALA A 237 -6.74 -11.11 6.84
N LEU A 238 -8.05 -10.82 6.74
CA LEU A 238 -8.74 -9.79 7.50
C LEU A 238 -8.39 -9.71 9.00
N PRO A 239 -8.33 -10.82 9.77
CA PRO A 239 -8.05 -10.77 11.21
C PRO A 239 -6.64 -10.26 11.56
N ASN A 240 -5.70 -10.29 10.61
CA ASN A 240 -4.31 -9.90 10.81
C ASN A 240 -3.97 -8.50 10.31
N LEU A 241 -4.92 -7.83 9.65
CA LEU A 241 -4.69 -6.54 9.03
C LEU A 241 -4.83 -5.38 10.01
N ILE A 242 -4.04 -4.35 9.75
CA ILE A 242 -4.09 -3.08 10.46
C ILE A 242 -4.71 -1.95 9.63
N ASN A 243 -5.22 -2.23 8.42
CA ASN A 243 -5.80 -1.22 7.52
C ASN A 243 -6.79 -0.29 8.23
N ASN A 244 -7.74 -0.86 8.97
CA ASN A 244 -8.82 -0.07 9.58
C ASN A 244 -8.35 0.77 10.78
N THR A 245 -7.14 0.52 11.31
CA THR A 245 -6.53 1.40 12.33
C THR A 245 -6.08 2.74 11.75
N LEU A 246 -6.04 2.86 10.42
CA LEU A 246 -5.70 4.09 9.69
C LEU A 246 -6.91 5.04 9.53
N LEU A 247 -8.09 4.65 10.03
CA LEU A 247 -9.29 5.49 9.97
C LEU A 247 -9.23 6.70 10.92
N SER A 248 -8.40 6.61 11.95
CA SER A 248 -8.21 7.67 12.96
C SER A 248 -7.13 8.66 12.53
#